data_42e9bbac957a85806da2dc9f0f6653fd
#
_entry.id   42e9bbac957a85806da2dc9f0f6653fd
#
_cell.length_a   1.000
_cell.length_b   1.000
_cell.length_c   1.000
_cell.angle_alpha   90.00
_cell.angle_beta   90.00
_cell.angle_gamma   90.00
#
_symmetry.space_group_name_H-M   'P 1'
#
loop_
_entity.id
_entity.type
_entity.pdbx_description
1 polymer ?
#
loop_
_entity_poly.entity_id
_entity_poly.type
_entity_poly.pdbx_seq_one_letter_code
_entity_poly.pdbx_strand_id
1 'polypeptide(L)'
;MKKLSLILLFLIFSSSTFADLKMELGLEVYNNKAQCGVCHTLQAAGSTGSIGPNLDQLKSQMPQIIYVITNGIGVMQAWENILTHEEIEAVAYYVFNSTNK
;
A
#
# COMPACT_ATOMS: atom_id res chain seq x y z
N MET A 1 27.61 -36.88 -33.87
CA MET A 1 27.55 -35.44 -33.74
C MET A 1 26.73 -35.07 -32.55
N LYS A 2 27.40 -34.56 -31.55
CA LYS A 2 26.72 -34.14 -30.35
C LYS A 2 26.05 -32.79 -30.60
N LYS A 3 24.74 -32.78 -30.65
CA LYS A 3 24.00 -31.55 -30.59
C LYS A 3 24.21 -30.96 -29.21
N LEU A 4 24.97 -29.90 -29.15
CA LEU A 4 24.98 -29.01 -28.01
C LEU A 4 23.60 -28.40 -27.96
N SER A 5 22.74 -29.00 -27.15
CA SER A 5 21.51 -28.35 -26.73
C SER A 5 21.94 -27.22 -25.81
N LEU A 6 22.07 -26.04 -26.38
CA LEU A 6 22.10 -24.83 -25.58
C LEU A 6 20.74 -24.70 -24.94
N ILE A 7 20.61 -25.28 -23.76
CA ILE A 7 19.51 -24.92 -22.89
C ILE A 7 19.84 -23.50 -22.44
N LEU A 8 19.32 -22.55 -23.17
CA LEU A 8 19.27 -21.18 -22.72
C LEU A 8 18.33 -21.17 -21.53
N LEU A 9 18.91 -21.35 -20.35
CA LEU A 9 18.19 -21.16 -19.11
C LEU A 9 17.96 -19.67 -18.99
N PHE A 10 16.81 -19.22 -19.52
CA PHE A 10 16.30 -17.91 -19.21
C PHE A 10 15.89 -17.93 -17.74
N LEU A 11 16.84 -17.58 -16.88
CA LEU A 11 16.50 -17.12 -15.56
C LEU A 11 15.80 -15.78 -15.73
N ILE A 12 14.48 -15.85 -15.88
CA ILE A 12 13.67 -14.66 -15.79
C ILE A 12 13.68 -14.24 -14.32
N PHE A 13 14.67 -13.42 -13.97
CA PHE A 13 14.56 -12.69 -12.73
C PHE A 13 13.51 -11.61 -12.91
N SER A 14 12.30 -11.89 -12.45
CA SER A 14 11.36 -10.80 -12.22
C SER A 14 11.86 -10.03 -11.02
N SER A 15 12.66 -8.99 -11.26
CA SER A 15 13.05 -8.06 -10.22
C SER A 15 11.85 -7.18 -9.89
N SER A 16 11.38 -7.24 -8.65
CA SER A 16 10.37 -6.31 -8.16
C SER A 16 10.94 -4.89 -8.23
N THR A 17 10.18 -3.97 -8.80
CA THR A 17 10.53 -2.55 -8.82
C THR A 17 10.33 -1.95 -7.43
N PHE A 18 10.90 -0.76 -7.18
CA PHE A 18 10.63 -0.02 -5.94
C PHE A 18 9.14 0.24 -5.75
N ALA A 19 8.41 0.50 -6.84
CA ALA A 19 6.97 0.71 -6.80
C ALA A 19 6.24 -0.53 -6.31
N ASP A 20 6.64 -1.74 -6.77
CA ASP A 20 6.03 -3.00 -6.34
C ASP A 20 6.32 -3.29 -4.88
N LEU A 21 7.56 -3.07 -4.43
CA LEU A 21 7.93 -3.24 -3.03
C LEU A 21 7.19 -2.27 -2.12
N LYS A 22 7.01 -1.06 -2.57
CA LYS A 22 6.27 -0.02 -1.85
C LYS A 22 4.79 -0.39 -1.73
N MET A 23 4.19 -0.92 -2.79
CA MET A 23 2.82 -1.41 -2.77
C MET A 23 2.66 -2.58 -1.79
N GLU A 24 3.58 -3.52 -1.79
CA GLU A 24 3.55 -4.66 -0.86
C GLU A 24 3.67 -4.21 0.59
N LEU A 25 4.60 -3.31 0.88
CA LEU A 25 4.75 -2.75 2.22
C LEU A 25 3.50 -1.98 2.63
N GLY A 26 2.95 -1.19 1.72
CA GLY A 26 1.72 -0.44 1.97
C GLY A 26 0.54 -1.34 2.30
N LEU A 27 0.38 -2.43 1.57
CA LEU A 27 -0.67 -3.42 1.84
C LEU A 27 -0.47 -4.09 3.20
N GLU A 28 0.76 -4.44 3.54
CA GLU A 28 1.09 -5.03 4.85
C GLU A 28 0.75 -4.05 5.99
N VAL A 29 1.10 -2.79 5.84
CA VAL A 29 0.76 -1.76 6.83
C VAL A 29 -0.76 -1.61 6.93
N TYR A 30 -1.43 -1.53 5.80
CA TYR A 30 -2.88 -1.36 5.73
C TYR A 30 -3.62 -2.50 6.44
N ASN A 31 -3.23 -3.74 6.15
CA ASN A 31 -3.94 -4.93 6.65
C ASN A 31 -3.53 -5.33 8.06
N ASN A 32 -2.24 -5.21 8.42
CA ASN A 32 -1.70 -5.84 9.62
C ASN A 32 -1.18 -4.85 10.65
N LYS A 33 -0.31 -3.93 10.26
CA LYS A 33 0.30 -3.01 11.23
C LYS A 33 -0.66 -1.95 11.74
N ALA A 34 -1.40 -1.32 10.83
CA ALA A 34 -2.31 -0.22 11.17
C ALA A 34 -3.78 -0.64 11.14
N GLN A 35 -4.10 -1.74 10.47
CA GLN A 35 -5.47 -2.24 10.36
C GLN A 35 -6.48 -1.18 9.91
N CYS A 36 -6.11 -0.46 8.86
CA CYS A 36 -6.90 0.66 8.34
C CYS A 36 -8.30 0.21 7.90
N GLY A 37 -8.43 -1.04 7.46
CA GLY A 37 -9.69 -1.62 7.00
C GLY A 37 -10.74 -1.80 8.09
N VAL A 38 -10.37 -1.72 9.37
CA VAL A 38 -11.34 -1.74 10.47
C VAL A 38 -12.27 -0.52 10.38
N CYS A 39 -11.72 0.61 9.95
CA CYS A 39 -12.46 1.87 9.85
C CYS A 39 -12.81 2.28 8.42
N HIS A 40 -12.04 1.83 7.44
CA HIS A 40 -12.18 2.30 6.07
C HIS A 40 -12.60 1.21 5.10
N THR A 41 -13.42 1.60 4.13
CA THR A 41 -13.67 0.79 2.93
C THR A 41 -12.56 1.07 1.91
N LEU A 42 -11.95 0.01 1.41
CA LEU A 42 -11.00 0.05 0.29
C LEU A 42 -11.12 -1.27 -0.46
N GLN A 43 -11.66 -1.21 -1.67
CA GLN A 43 -11.95 -2.42 -2.47
C GLN A 43 -10.70 -3.24 -2.74
N ALA A 44 -9.59 -2.59 -3.09
CA ALA A 44 -8.33 -3.27 -3.40
C ALA A 44 -7.82 -4.15 -2.24
N ALA A 45 -8.09 -3.76 -1.00
CA ALA A 45 -7.71 -4.50 0.20
C ALA A 45 -8.82 -5.42 0.73
N GLY A 46 -9.98 -5.41 0.08
CA GLY A 46 -11.14 -6.17 0.54
C GLY A 46 -11.73 -5.68 1.84
N SER A 47 -11.46 -4.46 2.24
CA SER A 47 -11.95 -3.90 3.50
C SER A 47 -13.28 -3.18 3.33
N THR A 48 -14.11 -3.24 4.37
CA THR A 48 -15.47 -2.71 4.35
C THR A 48 -15.82 -1.87 5.57
N GLY A 49 -14.82 -1.37 6.29
CA GLY A 49 -15.02 -0.53 7.46
C GLY A 49 -15.82 0.73 7.12
N SER A 50 -16.70 1.15 8.02
CA SER A 50 -17.60 2.29 7.79
C SER A 50 -17.48 3.38 8.86
N ILE A 51 -16.52 3.25 9.77
CA ILE A 51 -16.29 4.28 10.81
C ILE A 51 -15.64 5.52 10.20
N GLY A 52 -14.67 5.31 9.32
CA GLY A 52 -14.01 6.39 8.57
C GLY A 52 -14.58 6.53 7.16
N PRO A 53 -14.11 7.53 6.41
CA PRO A 53 -14.52 7.70 5.01
C PRO A 53 -14.19 6.50 4.14
N ASN A 54 -15.02 6.25 3.14
CA ASN A 54 -14.76 5.29 2.09
C ASN A 54 -13.63 5.84 1.21
N LEU A 55 -12.48 5.16 1.23
CA LEU A 55 -11.29 5.64 0.53
C LEU A 55 -11.44 5.59 -0.99
N ASP A 56 -12.22 4.64 -1.51
CA ASP A 56 -12.49 4.56 -2.95
C ASP A 56 -13.25 5.78 -3.46
N GLN A 57 -14.09 6.37 -2.62
CA GLN A 57 -14.85 7.57 -2.96
C GLN A 57 -14.08 8.85 -2.69
N LEU A 58 -13.27 8.87 -1.64
CA LEU A 58 -12.55 10.06 -1.21
C LEU A 58 -11.48 10.49 -2.21
N LYS A 59 -10.73 9.55 -2.75
CA LYS A 59 -9.69 9.75 -3.78
C LYS A 59 -8.73 10.89 -3.46
N SER A 60 -8.20 10.90 -2.25
CA SER A 60 -7.28 11.94 -1.79
C SER A 60 -5.94 11.89 -2.51
N GLN A 61 -5.28 13.03 -2.57
CA GLN A 61 -3.92 13.13 -3.12
C GLN A 61 -2.87 12.72 -2.10
N MET A 62 -1.69 12.30 -2.57
CA MET A 62 -0.60 11.81 -1.72
C MET A 62 -0.28 12.71 -0.53
N PRO A 63 -0.08 14.03 -0.70
CA PRO A 63 0.25 14.89 0.44
C PRO A 63 -0.80 14.90 1.53
N GLN A 64 -2.08 14.85 1.15
CA GLN A 64 -3.18 14.80 2.10
C GLN A 64 -3.21 13.49 2.86
N ILE A 65 -3.02 12.37 2.15
CA ILE A 65 -3.02 11.06 2.77
C ILE A 65 -1.89 10.97 3.80
N ILE A 66 -0.70 11.37 3.41
CA ILE A 66 0.47 11.37 4.31
C ILE A 66 0.21 12.24 5.53
N TYR A 67 -0.32 13.44 5.34
CA TYR A 67 -0.60 14.38 6.43
C TYR A 67 -1.58 13.79 7.44
N VAL A 68 -2.67 13.21 6.96
CA VAL A 68 -3.73 12.66 7.82
C VAL A 68 -3.24 11.43 8.58
N ILE A 69 -2.47 10.54 7.93
CA ILE A 69 -1.91 9.38 8.61
C ILE A 69 -0.90 9.82 9.66
N THR A 70 -0.04 10.78 9.33
CA THR A 70 0.99 11.28 10.24
C THR A 70 0.38 11.92 11.50
N ASN A 71 -0.57 12.80 11.31
CA ASN A 71 -1.10 13.67 12.36
C ASN A 71 -2.42 13.23 12.96
N GLY A 72 -3.15 12.33 12.28
CA GLY A 72 -4.50 11.96 12.67
C GLY A 72 -5.52 13.04 12.31
N ILE A 73 -6.78 12.67 12.40
CA ILE A 73 -7.90 13.59 12.21
C ILE A 73 -9.14 13.00 12.91
N GLY A 74 -9.81 13.82 13.72
CA GLY A 74 -11.00 13.37 14.46
C GLY A 74 -10.69 12.14 15.31
N VAL A 75 -11.44 11.07 15.12
CA VAL A 75 -11.23 9.80 15.86
C VAL A 75 -10.06 8.97 15.29
N MET A 76 -9.57 9.30 14.12
CA MET A 76 -8.40 8.64 13.54
C MET A 76 -7.14 9.10 14.26
N GLN A 77 -6.43 8.15 14.86
CA GLN A 77 -5.20 8.46 15.59
C GLN A 77 -4.06 8.91 14.68
N ALA A 78 -3.09 9.61 15.23
CA ALA A 78 -1.84 9.90 14.57
C ALA A 78 -0.95 8.66 14.58
N TRP A 79 -0.31 8.38 13.44
CA TRP A 79 0.54 7.19 13.28
C TRP A 79 2.03 7.51 13.33
N GLU A 80 2.40 8.77 13.51
CA GLU A 80 3.80 9.24 13.45
C GLU A 80 4.74 8.48 14.39
N ASN A 81 4.27 8.12 15.59
CA ASN A 81 5.08 7.44 16.58
C ASN A 81 4.90 5.92 16.58
N ILE A 82 4.07 5.39 15.71
CA ILE A 82 3.74 3.96 15.61
C ILE A 82 4.33 3.36 14.35
N LEU A 83 4.22 4.07 13.25
CA LEU A 83 4.76 3.67 11.95
C LEU A 83 6.03 4.47 11.65
N THR A 84 6.96 3.87 10.94
CA THR A 84 8.11 4.60 10.40
C THR A 84 7.66 5.52 9.26
N HIS A 85 8.48 6.51 8.90
CA HIS A 85 8.21 7.36 7.74
C HIS A 85 8.06 6.55 6.46
N GLU A 86 8.88 5.51 6.29
CA GLU A 86 8.80 4.61 5.14
C GLU A 86 7.46 3.88 5.11
N GLU A 87 6.97 3.43 6.25
CA GLU A 87 5.68 2.75 6.36
C GLU A 87 4.50 3.68 6.08
N ILE A 88 4.56 4.90 6.60
CA ILE A 88 3.54 5.92 6.32
C ILE A 88 3.48 6.24 4.83
N GLU A 89 4.65 6.45 4.24
CA GLU A 89 4.74 6.73 2.80
C GLU A 89 4.24 5.56 1.96
N ALA A 90 4.58 4.34 2.35
CA ALA A 90 4.16 3.14 1.64
C ALA A 90 2.65 2.91 1.72
N VAL A 91 2.03 3.07 2.88
CA VAL A 91 0.58 2.90 3.00
C VAL A 91 -0.18 4.02 2.29
N ALA A 92 0.34 5.23 2.32
CA ALA A 92 -0.23 6.34 1.55
C ALA A 92 -0.15 6.07 0.04
N TYR A 93 0.99 5.58 -0.40
CA TYR A 93 1.21 5.18 -1.80
C TYR A 93 0.24 4.07 -2.22
N TYR A 94 0.07 3.07 -1.38
CA TYR A 94 -0.87 1.97 -1.62
C TYR A 94 -2.30 2.48 -1.77
N VAL A 95 -2.77 3.31 -0.83
CA VAL A 95 -4.12 3.89 -0.87
C VAL A 95 -4.29 4.76 -2.12
N PHE A 96 -3.33 5.62 -2.40
CA PHE A 96 -3.38 6.50 -3.56
C PHE A 96 -3.50 5.73 -4.87
N ASN A 97 -2.63 4.74 -5.07
CA ASN A 97 -2.64 3.95 -6.31
C ASN A 97 -3.86 3.04 -6.42
N SER A 98 -4.40 2.60 -5.31
CA SER A 98 -5.60 1.76 -5.30
C SER A 98 -6.87 2.54 -5.62
N THR A 99 -6.88 3.84 -5.39
CA THR A 99 -8.07 4.69 -5.54
C THR A 99 -8.03 5.63 -6.74
N ASN A 100 -6.85 5.92 -7.27
CA ASN A 100 -6.66 6.83 -8.41
C ASN A 100 -6.23 6.06 -9.66
N LYS A 101 -7.03 5.09 -10.02
CA LYS A 101 -6.82 4.32 -11.26
C LYS A 101 -7.41 5.01 -12.47
#